data_fd02d33cfbd40ce8ddcf1c4661d13ea7
#
_entry.id   fd02d33cfbd40ce8ddcf1c4661d13ea7
#
_cell.length_a   1.000
_cell.length_b   1.000
_cell.length_c   1.000
_cell.angle_alpha   90.00
_cell.angle_beta   90.00
_cell.angle_gamma   90.00
#
_symmetry.space_group_name_H-M   'P 1'
#
loop_
_entity.id
_entity.type
_entity.pdbx_description
1 polymer ?
#
loop_
_entity_poly.entity_id
_entity_poly.type
_entity_poly.pdbx_seq_one_letter_code
_entity_poly.pdbx_strand_id
1 'polypeptide(L)'
;GLTNIIRDGIKFSVIIISYSWLVDKIAIYKLEPIWLAITAAFIIEDFSGYWVHRLNHRVNIFWNRHIIHHSSEEFNLSCALRQSISETVHFSALLMIPAAFFGIPADIFSMLAPIHLFMQFWYHTRLIHKMGFLEKIIVTPSHHRVHHAINKEYLDKNLSQIFIIWDKLFGTFQKELNEVPPVYGVKRPVRSWNPILINFSSGIICFSEYAPIGI
;
A
#
# COMPACT_ATOMS: atom_id res chain seq x y z
N GLY A 1 7.74 15.43 1.15
CA GLY A 1 8.25 16.58 1.86
C GLY A 1 7.47 16.89 3.13
N LEU A 2 7.62 18.10 3.68
CA LEU A 2 6.99 18.55 4.94
C LEU A 2 5.46 18.39 4.95
N THR A 3 4.80 18.66 3.83
CA THR A 3 3.35 18.47 3.66
C THR A 3 2.91 17.03 3.90
N ASN A 4 3.69 16.05 3.46
CA ASN A 4 3.39 14.65 3.70
C ASN A 4 3.55 14.28 5.18
N ILE A 5 4.58 14.79 5.84
CA ILE A 5 4.81 14.55 7.27
C ILE A 5 3.64 15.09 8.10
N ILE A 6 3.19 16.32 7.83
CA ILE A 6 2.06 16.92 8.53
C ILE A 6 0.77 16.14 8.27
N ARG A 7 0.48 15.84 7.00
CA ARG A 7 -0.67 15.02 6.61
C ARG A 7 -0.67 13.68 7.33
N ASP A 8 0.44 12.97 7.28
CA ASP A 8 0.55 11.61 7.82
C ASP A 8 0.47 11.62 9.35
N GLY A 9 1.02 12.64 9.99
CA GLY A 9 0.88 12.85 11.44
C GLY A 9 -0.57 13.08 11.87
N ILE A 10 -1.31 13.96 11.17
CA ILE A 10 -2.73 14.21 11.44
C ILE A 10 -3.54 12.93 11.21
N LYS A 11 -3.34 12.28 10.06
CA LYS A 11 -4.01 11.03 9.69
C LYS A 11 -3.80 9.94 10.74
N PHE A 12 -2.55 9.74 11.16
CA PHE A 12 -2.20 8.74 12.16
C PHE A 12 -2.90 9.04 13.50
N SER A 13 -2.89 10.28 13.95
CA SER A 13 -3.57 10.70 15.18
C SER A 13 -5.08 10.43 15.11
N VAL A 14 -5.73 10.79 14.00
CA VAL A 14 -7.18 10.55 13.80
C VAL A 14 -7.50 9.05 13.79
N ILE A 15 -6.68 8.23 13.12
CA ILE A 15 -6.86 6.78 13.06
C ILE A 15 -6.73 6.17 14.46
N ILE A 16 -5.71 6.53 15.22
CA ILE A 16 -5.48 5.99 16.56
C ILE A 16 -6.62 6.36 17.51
N ILE A 17 -7.07 7.62 17.51
CA ILE A 17 -8.17 8.08 18.36
C ILE A 17 -9.47 7.37 18.00
N SER A 18 -9.81 7.31 16.71
CA SER A 18 -11.05 6.67 16.25
C SER A 18 -11.02 5.16 16.47
N TYR A 19 -9.87 4.52 16.32
CA TYR A 19 -9.71 3.09 16.59
C TYR A 19 -9.80 2.78 18.09
N SER A 20 -9.18 3.58 18.96
CA SER A 20 -9.33 3.42 20.42
C SER A 20 -10.79 3.51 20.84
N TRP A 21 -11.52 4.53 20.31
CA TRP A 21 -12.95 4.67 20.57
C TRP A 21 -13.74 3.43 20.07
N LEU A 22 -13.38 2.88 18.90
CA LEU A 22 -14.02 1.68 18.35
C LEU A 22 -13.79 0.47 19.27
N VAL A 23 -12.56 0.26 19.71
CA VAL A 23 -12.22 -0.83 20.66
C VAL A 23 -13.08 -0.73 21.93
N ASP A 24 -13.19 0.47 22.51
CA ASP A 24 -14.01 0.71 23.71
C ASP A 24 -15.50 0.36 23.51
N LYS A 25 -16.00 0.43 22.27
CA LYS A 25 -17.41 0.18 21.96
C LYS A 25 -17.72 -1.24 21.57
N ILE A 26 -16.82 -1.94 20.88
CA ILE A 26 -17.12 -3.23 20.25
C ILE A 26 -16.27 -4.40 20.75
N ALA A 27 -15.24 -4.16 21.57
CA ALA A 27 -14.42 -5.25 22.09
C ALA A 27 -15.24 -6.19 22.96
N ILE A 28 -15.30 -7.47 22.58
CA ILE A 28 -15.94 -8.54 23.35
C ILE A 28 -14.89 -9.39 24.07
N TYR A 29 -13.68 -9.39 23.53
CA TYR A 29 -12.55 -10.16 24.05
C TYR A 29 -11.40 -9.23 24.39
N LYS A 30 -10.49 -9.72 25.20
CA LYS A 30 -9.15 -9.16 25.36
C LYS A 30 -8.18 -10.25 24.95
N LEU A 31 -7.55 -10.07 23.83
CA LEU A 31 -6.64 -11.08 23.27
C LEU A 31 -5.37 -11.18 24.14
N GLU A 32 -5.26 -12.27 24.86
CA GLU A 32 -4.12 -12.58 25.73
C GLU A 32 -3.48 -13.92 25.32
N PRO A 33 -2.20 -14.13 25.51
CA PRO A 33 -1.21 -13.17 26.02
C PRO A 33 -0.82 -12.09 24.99
N ILE A 34 -0.15 -11.04 25.42
CA ILE A 34 0.18 -9.86 24.60
C ILE A 34 0.89 -10.20 23.27
N TRP A 35 1.76 -11.21 23.24
CA TRP A 35 2.44 -11.62 22.02
C TRP A 35 1.44 -12.13 20.95
N LEU A 36 0.33 -12.73 21.35
CA LEU A 36 -0.73 -13.16 20.43
C LEU A 36 -1.45 -11.94 19.84
N ALA A 37 -1.72 -10.93 20.66
CA ALA A 37 -2.32 -9.67 20.20
C ALA A 37 -1.39 -8.95 19.20
N ILE A 38 -0.09 -8.89 19.46
CA ILE A 38 0.91 -8.31 18.55
C ILE A 38 0.96 -9.09 17.22
N THR A 39 1.00 -10.41 17.28
CA THR A 39 1.03 -11.26 16.07
C THR A 39 -0.24 -11.11 15.25
N ALA A 40 -1.40 -11.13 15.89
CA ALA A 40 -2.69 -10.93 15.23
C ALA A 40 -2.81 -9.53 14.62
N ALA A 41 -2.39 -8.49 15.35
CA ALA A 41 -2.36 -7.12 14.85
C ALA A 41 -1.49 -7.00 13.59
N PHE A 42 -0.28 -7.56 13.61
CA PHE A 42 0.63 -7.52 12.46
C PHE A 42 0.01 -8.19 11.22
N ILE A 43 -0.61 -9.35 11.38
CA ILE A 43 -1.26 -10.09 10.29
C ILE A 43 -2.48 -9.32 9.76
N ILE A 44 -3.31 -8.79 10.67
CA ILE A 44 -4.52 -8.02 10.28
C ILE A 44 -4.12 -6.73 9.56
N GLU A 45 -3.10 -6.04 10.03
CA GLU A 45 -2.59 -4.81 9.41
C GLU A 45 -2.06 -5.09 7.99
N ASP A 46 -1.25 -6.13 7.82
CA ASP A 46 -0.70 -6.52 6.52
C ASP A 46 -1.80 -6.98 5.54
N PHE A 47 -2.75 -7.78 6.01
CA PHE A 47 -3.93 -8.19 5.24
C PHE A 47 -4.77 -6.98 4.81
N SER A 48 -5.02 -6.05 5.73
CA SER A 48 -5.75 -4.81 5.45
C SER A 48 -5.00 -3.96 4.42
N GLY A 49 -3.69 -3.87 4.56
CA GLY A 49 -2.81 -3.19 3.62
C GLY A 49 -2.91 -3.76 2.21
N TYR A 50 -2.90 -5.09 2.05
CA TYR A 50 -3.11 -5.75 0.76
C TYR A 50 -4.44 -5.32 0.11
N TRP A 51 -5.55 -5.36 0.86
CA TRP A 51 -6.87 -5.01 0.31
C TRP A 51 -6.99 -3.52 -0.03
N VAL A 52 -6.46 -2.64 0.82
CA VAL A 52 -6.41 -1.20 0.52
C VAL A 52 -5.60 -0.96 -0.76
N HIS A 53 -4.44 -1.60 -0.89
CA HIS A 53 -3.59 -1.48 -2.07
C HIS A 53 -4.29 -2.02 -3.33
N ARG A 54 -4.95 -3.18 -3.22
CA ARG A 54 -5.75 -3.76 -4.30
C ARG A 54 -6.89 -2.82 -4.74
N LEU A 55 -7.58 -2.21 -3.81
CA LEU A 55 -8.62 -1.22 -4.10
C LEU A 55 -8.05 0.03 -4.77
N ASN A 56 -6.86 0.48 -4.34
CA ASN A 56 -6.17 1.60 -4.98
C ASN A 56 -5.87 1.31 -6.47
N HIS A 57 -5.63 0.07 -6.85
CA HIS A 57 -5.41 -0.33 -8.24
C HIS A 57 -6.70 -0.62 -9.03
N ARG A 58 -7.79 -0.95 -8.35
CA ARG A 58 -9.03 -1.42 -9.01
C ARG A 58 -10.14 -0.38 -9.07
N VAL A 59 -10.08 0.65 -8.24
CA VAL A 59 -11.13 1.67 -8.16
C VAL A 59 -10.57 3.01 -8.58
N ASN A 60 -11.10 3.59 -9.65
CA ASN A 60 -10.57 4.81 -10.29
C ASN A 60 -10.32 5.98 -9.32
N ILE A 61 -11.26 6.24 -8.40
CA ILE A 61 -11.11 7.33 -7.43
C ILE A 61 -9.91 7.10 -6.48
N PHE A 62 -9.57 5.85 -6.19
CA PHE A 62 -8.42 5.50 -5.36
C PHE A 62 -7.13 5.45 -6.19
N TRP A 63 -7.22 4.96 -7.43
CA TRP A 63 -6.11 5.01 -8.38
C TRP A 63 -5.61 6.43 -8.61
N ASN A 64 -6.48 7.41 -8.73
CA ASN A 64 -6.11 8.80 -8.88
C ASN A 64 -5.18 9.34 -7.80
N ARG A 65 -5.25 8.77 -6.61
CA ARG A 65 -4.36 9.11 -5.50
C ARG A 65 -3.07 8.30 -5.55
N HIS A 66 -3.18 7.04 -5.96
CA HIS A 66 -2.06 6.10 -5.99
C HIS A 66 -1.18 6.23 -7.23
N ILE A 67 -1.72 6.72 -8.35
CA ILE A 67 -0.99 6.95 -9.60
C ILE A 67 0.25 7.85 -9.42
N ILE A 68 0.23 8.77 -8.46
CA ILE A 68 1.38 9.64 -8.15
C ILE A 68 2.56 8.80 -7.69
N HIS A 69 2.32 7.77 -6.88
CA HIS A 69 3.32 6.83 -6.45
C HIS A 69 3.93 6.06 -7.63
N HIS A 70 3.11 5.61 -8.56
CA HIS A 70 3.53 4.88 -9.77
C HIS A 70 4.10 5.77 -10.90
N SER A 71 3.98 7.10 -10.81
CA SER A 71 4.32 8.00 -11.91
C SER A 71 5.82 8.20 -12.16
N SER A 72 6.70 7.62 -11.37
CA SER A 72 8.14 7.74 -11.56
C SER A 72 8.63 6.80 -12.64
N GLU A 73 9.33 7.32 -13.64
CA GLU A 73 10.03 6.54 -14.66
C GLU A 73 11.36 5.94 -14.11
N GLU A 74 11.83 6.46 -12.98
CA GLU A 74 12.96 5.93 -12.25
C GLU A 74 12.47 5.17 -11.01
N PHE A 75 12.93 3.93 -10.83
CA PHE A 75 12.58 3.11 -9.67
C PHE A 75 13.72 3.09 -8.65
N ASN A 76 13.53 3.79 -7.53
CA ASN A 76 14.48 3.92 -6.43
C ASN A 76 13.74 4.30 -5.13
N LEU A 77 14.46 4.40 -4.00
CA LEU A 77 13.89 4.71 -2.70
C LEU A 77 13.07 6.01 -2.65
N SER A 78 13.31 6.97 -3.54
CA SER A 78 12.51 8.20 -3.60
C SER A 78 11.09 7.97 -4.11
N CYS A 79 10.85 6.87 -4.84
CA CYS A 79 9.49 6.48 -5.27
C CYS A 79 8.58 6.22 -4.07
N ALA A 80 9.10 5.58 -3.03
CA ALA A 80 8.34 5.33 -1.79
C ALA A 80 7.84 6.62 -1.13
N LEU A 81 8.55 7.74 -1.33
CA LEU A 81 8.20 9.05 -0.76
C LEU A 81 7.26 9.87 -1.65
N ARG A 82 6.94 9.39 -2.85
CA ARG A 82 5.98 10.03 -3.76
C ARG A 82 4.57 9.61 -3.40
N GLN A 83 3.92 10.41 -2.55
CA GLN A 83 2.55 10.16 -2.09
C GLN A 83 1.65 11.35 -2.40
N SER A 84 0.39 11.08 -2.70
CA SER A 84 -0.62 12.12 -2.95
C SER A 84 -0.97 12.87 -1.67
N ILE A 85 -1.23 14.17 -1.78
CA ILE A 85 -1.77 14.97 -0.68
C ILE A 85 -3.19 14.50 -0.33
N SER A 86 -3.94 14.01 -1.30
CA SER A 86 -5.32 13.54 -1.12
C SER A 86 -5.44 12.16 -0.46
N GLU A 87 -4.33 11.50 -0.13
CA GLU A 87 -4.31 10.18 0.52
C GLU A 87 -4.62 10.26 2.04
N THR A 88 -5.58 11.09 2.39
CA THR A 88 -6.00 11.33 3.78
C THR A 88 -7.13 10.42 4.24
N VAL A 89 -7.96 9.92 3.32
CA VAL A 89 -9.09 9.04 3.64
C VAL A 89 -8.73 7.60 3.35
N HIS A 90 -8.72 6.75 4.38
CA HIS A 90 -8.44 5.33 4.24
C HIS A 90 -9.64 4.48 4.66
N PHE A 91 -9.98 3.51 3.82
CA PHE A 91 -10.92 2.45 4.17
C PHE A 91 -10.32 1.39 5.10
N SER A 92 -9.04 1.53 5.46
CA SER A 92 -8.37 0.63 6.41
C SER A 92 -9.10 0.53 7.75
N ALA A 93 -9.78 1.58 8.19
CA ALA A 93 -10.57 1.58 9.41
C ALA A 93 -11.63 0.46 9.44
N LEU A 94 -12.31 0.20 8.30
CA LEU A 94 -13.29 -0.88 8.19
C LEU A 94 -12.62 -2.26 8.29
N LEU A 95 -11.43 -2.42 7.72
CA LEU A 95 -10.68 -3.67 7.75
C LEU A 95 -10.05 -3.94 9.13
N MET A 96 -9.98 -2.92 10.00
CA MET A 96 -9.50 -3.04 11.38
C MET A 96 -10.61 -3.42 12.39
N ILE A 97 -11.88 -3.49 11.98
CA ILE A 97 -13.00 -3.90 12.84
C ILE A 97 -12.75 -5.25 13.52
N PRO A 98 -12.25 -6.31 12.84
CA PRO A 98 -11.94 -7.57 13.50
C PRO A 98 -10.93 -7.43 14.65
N ALA A 99 -9.92 -6.59 14.47
CA ALA A 99 -8.93 -6.33 15.53
C ALA A 99 -9.56 -5.64 16.76
N ALA A 100 -10.44 -4.67 16.53
CA ALA A 100 -11.17 -3.99 17.58
C ALA A 100 -12.12 -4.94 18.33
N PHE A 101 -12.79 -5.85 17.60
CA PHE A 101 -13.65 -6.88 18.19
C PHE A 101 -12.89 -7.82 19.13
N PHE A 102 -11.67 -8.20 18.79
CA PHE A 102 -10.77 -8.99 19.64
C PHE A 102 -10.05 -8.15 20.71
N GLY A 103 -10.41 -6.89 20.88
CA GLY A 103 -9.87 -6.01 21.91
C GLY A 103 -8.36 -5.75 21.78
N ILE A 104 -7.83 -5.76 20.56
CA ILE A 104 -6.44 -5.40 20.31
C ILE A 104 -6.29 -3.90 20.51
N PRO A 105 -5.47 -3.42 21.46
CA PRO A 105 -5.39 -2.00 21.76
C PRO A 105 -4.61 -1.19 20.70
N ALA A 106 -4.91 0.10 20.59
CA ALA A 106 -4.34 1.00 19.57
C ALA A 106 -2.83 1.22 19.69
N ASP A 107 -2.28 1.10 20.89
CA ASP A 107 -0.83 1.22 21.13
C ASP A 107 -0.01 0.12 20.43
N ILE A 108 -0.56 -1.09 20.28
CA ILE A 108 0.06 -2.15 19.49
C ILE A 108 0.21 -1.70 18.03
N PHE A 109 -0.82 -1.14 17.41
CA PHE A 109 -0.72 -0.63 16.03
C PHE A 109 0.22 0.57 15.93
N SER A 110 0.26 1.43 16.94
CA SER A 110 1.22 2.54 17.01
C SER A 110 2.67 2.05 17.04
N MET A 111 2.93 0.94 17.72
CA MET A 111 4.25 0.28 17.76
C MET A 111 4.58 -0.41 16.43
N LEU A 112 3.61 -1.02 15.77
CA LEU A 112 3.81 -1.76 14.52
C LEU A 112 3.94 -0.85 13.30
N ALA A 113 3.28 0.30 13.30
CA ALA A 113 3.23 1.22 12.16
C ALA A 113 4.62 1.60 11.57
N PRO A 114 5.66 1.96 12.35
CA PRO A 114 6.97 2.25 11.79
C PRO A 114 7.65 1.01 11.19
N ILE A 115 7.36 -0.19 11.70
CA ILE A 115 7.87 -1.45 11.14
C ILE A 115 7.23 -1.70 9.78
N HIS A 116 5.90 -1.59 9.69
CA HIS A 116 5.16 -1.69 8.43
C HIS A 116 5.64 -0.66 7.40
N LEU A 117 5.84 0.58 7.81
CA LEU A 117 6.33 1.65 6.94
C LEU A 117 7.73 1.33 6.40
N PHE A 118 8.65 0.88 7.27
CA PHE A 118 9.98 0.48 6.85
C PHE A 118 9.92 -0.71 5.88
N MET A 119 9.11 -1.71 6.17
CA MET A 119 8.94 -2.89 5.31
C MET A 119 8.36 -2.55 3.93
N GLN A 120 7.63 -1.44 3.81
CA GLN A 120 7.13 -0.95 2.52
C GLN A 120 8.13 -0.01 1.82
N PHE A 121 9.07 0.56 2.53
CA PHE A 121 10.05 1.51 1.99
C PHE A 121 11.24 0.81 1.34
N TRP A 122 11.89 -0.14 2.03
CA TRP A 122 13.19 -0.69 1.67
C TRP A 122 13.23 -1.39 0.32
N TYR A 123 12.14 -1.97 -0.14
CA TYR A 123 12.09 -2.74 -1.38
C TYR A 123 11.99 -1.89 -2.67
N HIS A 124 11.87 -0.56 -2.57
CA HIS A 124 11.88 0.34 -3.73
C HIS A 124 13.30 0.53 -4.27
N THR A 125 13.90 -0.54 -4.80
CA THR A 125 15.27 -0.48 -5.33
C THR A 125 15.52 -1.45 -6.47
N ARG A 126 16.40 -1.04 -7.40
CA ARG A 126 16.93 -1.90 -8.47
C ARG A 126 18.23 -2.59 -8.07
N LEU A 127 18.85 -2.21 -6.94
CA LEU A 127 20.17 -2.69 -6.52
C LEU A 127 20.13 -4.11 -5.95
N ILE A 128 18.98 -4.54 -5.41
CA ILE A 128 18.79 -5.87 -4.85
C ILE A 128 18.04 -6.72 -5.87
N HIS A 129 18.67 -7.77 -6.32
CA HIS A 129 18.10 -8.73 -7.25
C HIS A 129 17.16 -9.73 -6.55
N LYS A 130 17.06 -10.95 -7.06
CA LYS A 130 16.24 -12.01 -6.45
C LYS A 130 16.85 -12.46 -5.11
N MET A 131 16.00 -12.62 -4.11
CA MET A 131 16.38 -12.96 -2.73
C MET A 131 16.12 -14.43 -2.38
N GLY A 132 15.99 -15.31 -3.39
CA GLY A 132 15.89 -16.75 -3.21
C GLY A 132 14.68 -17.16 -2.37
N PHE A 133 14.93 -17.83 -1.22
CA PHE A 133 13.85 -18.35 -0.37
C PHE A 133 12.94 -17.26 0.21
N LEU A 134 13.47 -16.07 0.49
CA LEU A 134 12.69 -14.95 1.04
C LEU A 134 11.55 -14.52 0.12
N GLU A 135 11.70 -14.68 -1.21
CA GLU A 135 10.64 -14.39 -2.18
C GLU A 135 9.42 -15.31 -2.06
N LYS A 136 9.52 -16.38 -1.30
CA LYS A 136 8.37 -17.25 -1.01
C LYS A 136 7.50 -16.73 0.12
N ILE A 137 8.05 -15.89 1.00
CA ILE A 137 7.45 -15.46 2.27
C ILE A 137 7.11 -13.97 2.25
N ILE A 138 8.07 -13.11 1.89
CA ILE A 138 7.91 -11.67 1.94
C ILE A 138 7.97 -11.02 0.57
N VAL A 139 7.43 -9.81 0.48
CA VAL A 139 7.61 -8.92 -0.67
C VAL A 139 9.06 -8.48 -0.72
N THR A 140 9.69 -8.65 -1.87
CA THR A 140 11.10 -8.32 -2.13
C THR A 140 11.19 -7.23 -3.19
N PRO A 141 12.36 -6.61 -3.39
CA PRO A 141 12.56 -5.67 -4.50
C PRO A 141 12.17 -6.22 -5.87
N SER A 142 12.40 -7.51 -6.12
CA SER A 142 11.97 -8.17 -7.36
C SER A 142 10.44 -8.14 -7.53
N HIS A 143 9.68 -8.44 -6.48
CA HIS A 143 8.22 -8.39 -6.50
C HIS A 143 7.72 -6.96 -6.70
N HIS A 144 8.35 -5.99 -6.06
CA HIS A 144 7.89 -4.61 -6.10
C HIS A 144 8.28 -3.90 -7.40
N ARG A 145 9.37 -4.31 -8.06
CA ARG A 145 9.68 -3.90 -9.45
C ARG A 145 8.58 -4.32 -10.41
N VAL A 146 8.08 -5.56 -10.30
CA VAL A 146 6.93 -6.04 -11.08
C VAL A 146 5.70 -5.20 -10.80
N HIS A 147 5.42 -4.89 -9.53
CA HIS A 147 4.28 -4.08 -9.13
C HIS A 147 4.29 -2.67 -9.76
N HIS A 148 5.43 -2.01 -9.80
CA HIS A 148 5.57 -0.67 -10.38
C HIS A 148 5.67 -0.64 -11.91
N ALA A 149 5.75 -1.82 -12.56
CA ALA A 149 5.98 -1.88 -14.00
C ALA A 149 4.67 -1.75 -14.80
N ILE A 150 4.76 -1.05 -15.95
CA ILE A 150 3.66 -0.85 -16.89
C ILE A 150 3.59 -1.91 -18.00
N ASN A 151 4.47 -2.91 -17.97
CA ASN A 151 4.44 -4.05 -18.88
C ASN A 151 3.11 -4.80 -18.73
N LYS A 152 2.56 -5.29 -19.84
CA LYS A 152 1.26 -5.98 -19.85
C LYS A 152 1.19 -7.17 -18.87
N GLU A 153 2.30 -7.91 -18.75
CA GLU A 153 2.44 -9.08 -17.90
C GLU A 153 2.40 -8.74 -16.40
N TYR A 154 2.70 -7.49 -16.06
CA TYR A 154 2.92 -7.01 -14.69
C TYR A 154 1.78 -6.13 -14.15
N LEU A 155 0.83 -5.74 -15.01
CA LEU A 155 -0.26 -4.86 -14.59
C LEU A 155 -1.09 -5.48 -13.46
N ASP A 156 -1.34 -4.70 -12.41
CA ASP A 156 -2.12 -5.09 -11.23
C ASP A 156 -1.60 -6.35 -10.51
N LYS A 157 -0.28 -6.56 -10.52
CA LYS A 157 0.37 -7.68 -9.84
C LYS A 157 1.11 -7.22 -8.59
N ASN A 158 1.34 -8.19 -7.68
CA ASN A 158 2.13 -8.06 -6.46
C ASN A 158 1.70 -6.89 -5.56
N LEU A 159 0.45 -6.93 -5.13
CA LEU A 159 -0.21 -5.89 -4.34
C LEU A 159 0.02 -6.02 -2.82
N SER A 160 0.68 -7.09 -2.38
CA SER A 160 1.03 -7.32 -0.98
C SER A 160 2.03 -6.28 -0.46
N GLN A 161 1.96 -6.01 0.85
CA GLN A 161 2.85 -5.06 1.50
C GLN A 161 4.07 -5.74 2.14
N ILE A 162 3.84 -6.76 2.97
CA ILE A 162 4.92 -7.50 3.65
C ILE A 162 4.91 -8.97 3.26
N PHE A 163 3.79 -9.67 3.46
CA PHE A 163 3.69 -11.09 3.14
C PHE A 163 3.17 -11.32 1.72
N ILE A 164 3.99 -11.91 0.86
CA ILE A 164 3.62 -12.24 -0.54
C ILE A 164 2.50 -13.30 -0.64
N ILE A 165 2.13 -13.90 0.46
CA ILE A 165 1.10 -14.94 0.52
C ILE A 165 -0.27 -14.42 0.06
N TRP A 166 -0.59 -13.15 0.30
CA TRP A 166 -1.86 -12.57 -0.12
C TRP A 166 -1.98 -12.53 -1.64
N ASP A 167 -0.90 -12.15 -2.35
CA ASP A 167 -0.90 -12.19 -3.82
C ASP A 167 -1.10 -13.60 -4.36
N LYS A 168 -0.47 -14.59 -3.72
CA LYS A 168 -0.62 -16.00 -4.12
C LYS A 168 -2.04 -16.49 -3.85
N LEU A 169 -2.60 -16.15 -2.69
CA LEU A 169 -3.94 -16.57 -2.27
C LEU A 169 -5.04 -15.95 -3.16
N PHE A 170 -4.88 -14.68 -3.53
CA PHE A 170 -5.89 -13.93 -4.27
C PHE A 170 -5.58 -13.77 -5.78
N GLY A 171 -4.58 -14.51 -6.30
CA GLY A 171 -4.31 -14.62 -7.74
C GLY A 171 -3.65 -13.39 -8.37
N THR A 172 -3.02 -12.53 -7.58
CA THR A 172 -2.32 -11.34 -8.05
C THR A 172 -0.80 -11.51 -8.10
N PHE A 173 -0.28 -12.69 -7.81
CA PHE A 173 1.15 -12.97 -7.82
C PHE A 173 1.72 -13.06 -9.24
N GLN A 174 2.88 -12.41 -9.44
CA GLN A 174 3.68 -12.52 -10.66
C GLN A 174 5.17 -12.42 -10.33
N LYS A 175 5.96 -13.36 -10.83
CA LYS A 175 7.43 -13.29 -10.76
C LYS A 175 7.97 -12.28 -11.75
N GLU A 176 9.09 -11.64 -11.40
CA GLU A 176 9.88 -10.88 -12.36
C GLU A 176 10.48 -11.84 -13.39
N LEU A 177 10.13 -11.64 -14.67
CA LEU A 177 10.56 -12.45 -15.79
C LEU A 177 11.90 -11.94 -16.34
N ASN A 178 12.81 -12.82 -16.64
CA ASN A 178 14.14 -12.43 -17.17
C ASN A 178 14.02 -11.80 -18.56
N GLU A 179 13.05 -12.27 -19.36
CA GLU A 179 12.83 -11.86 -20.74
C GLU A 179 11.99 -10.59 -20.87
N VAL A 180 11.42 -10.11 -19.77
CA VAL A 180 10.54 -8.92 -19.72
C VAL A 180 11.07 -7.96 -18.67
N PRO A 181 12.07 -7.12 -19.00
CA PRO A 181 12.56 -6.12 -18.07
C PRO A 181 11.46 -5.14 -17.65
N PRO A 182 11.32 -4.82 -16.35
CA PRO A 182 10.32 -3.85 -15.88
C PRO A 182 10.53 -2.45 -16.48
N VAL A 183 9.47 -1.90 -17.06
CA VAL A 183 9.40 -0.52 -17.53
C VAL A 183 8.51 0.25 -16.58
N TYR A 184 8.98 1.38 -16.05
CA TYR A 184 8.32 2.15 -15.02
C TYR A 184 7.64 3.40 -15.54
N GLY A 185 6.80 4.01 -14.72
CA GLY A 185 6.02 5.19 -15.05
C GLY A 185 4.54 4.88 -15.18
N VAL A 186 3.82 5.75 -15.86
CA VAL A 186 2.40 5.60 -16.19
C VAL A 186 2.17 5.80 -17.67
N LYS A 187 1.17 5.13 -18.24
CA LYS A 187 0.88 5.18 -19.69
C LYS A 187 0.64 6.59 -20.21
N ARG A 188 0.13 7.49 -19.36
CA ARG A 188 -0.09 8.90 -19.67
C ARG A 188 0.52 9.78 -18.57
N PRO A 189 1.80 10.15 -18.70
CA PRO A 189 2.49 10.92 -17.67
C PRO A 189 1.94 12.35 -17.60
N VAL A 190 1.68 12.82 -16.39
CA VAL A 190 1.45 14.25 -16.12
C VAL A 190 2.83 14.93 -16.15
N ARG A 191 3.21 15.51 -17.27
CA ARG A 191 4.51 16.19 -17.46
C ARG A 191 4.54 17.54 -16.74
N SER A 192 4.42 17.52 -15.41
CA SER A 192 4.45 18.72 -14.58
C SER A 192 5.16 18.45 -13.26
N TRP A 193 5.89 19.46 -12.77
CA TRP A 193 6.47 19.50 -11.45
C TRP A 193 5.60 20.30 -10.45
N ASN A 194 4.49 20.89 -10.93
CA ASN A 194 3.57 21.63 -10.08
C ASN A 194 2.76 20.63 -9.21
N PRO A 195 2.95 20.64 -7.86
CA PRO A 195 2.29 19.68 -6.97
C PRO A 195 0.76 19.81 -6.99
N ILE A 196 0.22 20.98 -7.27
CA ILE A 196 -1.24 21.18 -7.39
C ILE A 196 -1.73 20.48 -8.64
N LEU A 197 -1.11 20.75 -9.80
CA LEU A 197 -1.50 20.11 -11.05
C LEU A 197 -1.39 18.58 -10.98
N ILE A 198 -0.30 18.05 -10.42
CA ILE A 198 -0.11 16.60 -10.28
C ILE A 198 -1.23 15.96 -9.45
N ASN A 199 -1.65 16.60 -8.35
CA ASN A 199 -2.66 16.04 -7.46
C ASN A 199 -4.09 16.19 -7.99
N PHE A 200 -4.38 17.20 -8.82
CA PHE A 200 -5.74 17.46 -9.31
C PHE A 200 -5.96 17.06 -10.77
N SER A 201 -4.93 17.11 -11.62
CA SER A 201 -5.06 16.72 -13.04
C SER A 201 -5.29 15.22 -13.24
N SER A 202 -4.73 14.38 -12.36
CA SER A 202 -4.98 12.94 -12.41
C SER A 202 -6.47 12.61 -12.24
N GLY A 203 -7.21 13.37 -11.41
CA GLY A 203 -8.67 13.26 -11.29
C GLY A 203 -9.43 13.61 -12.56
N ILE A 204 -9.00 14.62 -13.28
CA ILE A 204 -9.66 15.10 -14.51
C ILE A 204 -9.40 14.12 -15.67
N ILE A 205 -8.17 13.60 -15.79
CA ILE A 205 -7.79 12.67 -16.86
C ILE A 205 -8.47 11.31 -16.70
N CYS A 206 -8.70 10.84 -15.46
CA CYS A 206 -9.33 9.54 -15.22
C CYS A 206 -10.83 9.51 -15.53
N PHE A 207 -11.53 10.63 -15.39
CA PHE A 207 -12.96 10.68 -15.74
C PHE A 207 -13.20 10.60 -17.26
N SER A 208 -12.20 10.90 -18.11
CA SER A 208 -12.39 10.95 -19.55
C SER A 208 -11.93 9.69 -20.30
N GLU A 209 -11.06 8.80 -19.76
CA GLU A 209 -10.40 7.80 -20.61
C GLU A 209 -9.97 6.47 -19.93
N TYR A 210 -10.27 6.25 -18.67
CA TYR A 210 -10.09 4.94 -18.04
C TYR A 210 -11.44 4.30 -17.69
N ALA A 211 -12.13 3.82 -18.71
CA ALA A 211 -12.94 2.64 -18.52
C ALA A 211 -11.98 1.50 -18.11
N PRO A 212 -12.28 0.70 -17.06
CA PRO A 212 -11.52 -0.51 -16.81
C PRO A 212 -11.45 -1.28 -18.13
N ILE A 213 -10.23 -1.67 -18.53
CA ILE A 213 -10.09 -2.62 -19.64
C ILE A 213 -10.90 -3.82 -19.16
N GLY A 214 -12.05 -4.00 -19.80
CA GLY A 214 -13.05 -5.00 -19.43
C GLY A 214 -12.39 -6.35 -19.23
N ILE A 215 -12.96 -7.06 -18.28
CA ILE A 215 -12.82 -8.46 -17.95
C ILE A 215 -12.56 -9.30 -19.21
#